data_dd3893c1d51f5747f3429ecfcee31e29
#
_entry.id   dd3893c1d51f5747f3429ecfcee31e29
#
_cell.length_a   1.000
_cell.length_b   1.000
_cell.length_c   1.000
_cell.angle_alpha   90.00
_cell.angle_beta   90.00
_cell.angle_gamma   90.00
#
_symmetry.space_group_name_H-M   'P 1'
#
loop_
_entity.id
_entity.type
_entity.pdbx_description
1 polymer ?
#
loop_
_entity_poly.entity_id
_entity_poly.type
_entity_poly.pdbx_seq_one_letter_code
_entity_poly.pdbx_strand_id
1 'polypeptide(L)'
;MNVNFHIYTHDWGGHVFIGKYNQMLNSSGAVTIGSNIYFGANVTVLKGVNIGDNCIIGAGSTVTHDIPSGSVAAGNPCKVICSLDDYFAKRLKVAPLEAKDNVRSFYQRYGRYPYENELSEESIYYDGQPNLLPPPYKFTSYESFLDWCKESISE
;
A
#
# COMPACT_ATOMS: atom_id res chain seq x y z
N MET A 1 2.78 2.99 10.70
CA MET A 1 2.31 1.62 11.06
C MET A 1 0.81 1.63 10.96
N ASN A 2 0.27 0.85 10.04
CA ASN A 2 -1.17 0.82 9.84
C ASN A 2 -1.88 0.11 11.00
N VAL A 3 -3.04 0.63 11.36
CA VAL A 3 -3.86 0.14 12.45
C VAL A 3 -4.48 -1.20 12.07
N ASN A 4 -4.53 -2.16 13.00
CA ASN A 4 -5.17 -3.47 12.85
C ASN A 4 -4.45 -4.44 11.88
N PHE A 5 -3.20 -4.77 12.19
CA PHE A 5 -2.49 -5.89 11.59
C PHE A 5 -2.53 -7.09 12.54
N HIS A 6 -2.98 -8.24 12.05
CA HIS A 6 -3.14 -9.45 12.84
C HIS A 6 -2.35 -10.62 12.25
N ILE A 7 -1.65 -11.35 13.11
CA ILE A 7 -0.98 -12.61 12.76
C ILE A 7 -1.55 -13.71 13.64
N TYR A 8 -2.06 -14.76 13.02
CA TYR A 8 -2.56 -15.94 13.71
C TYR A 8 -1.63 -17.12 13.43
N THR A 9 -0.93 -17.61 14.46
CA THR A 9 -0.06 -18.78 14.38
C THR A 9 -0.78 -20.08 14.74
N HIS A 10 -2.01 -20.00 15.21
CA HIS A 10 -2.86 -21.13 15.58
C HIS A 10 -4.34 -20.74 15.51
N ASP A 11 -5.21 -21.74 15.49
CA ASP A 11 -6.64 -21.57 15.62
C ASP A 11 -7.26 -22.61 16.55
N TRP A 12 -8.48 -22.34 16.99
CA TRP A 12 -9.22 -23.17 17.91
C TRP A 12 -10.30 -24.02 17.21
N GLY A 13 -10.26 -24.16 15.90
CA GLY A 13 -11.22 -24.95 15.12
C GLY A 13 -11.32 -26.41 15.59
N GLY A 14 -10.26 -26.92 16.20
CA GLY A 14 -10.25 -28.26 16.80
C GLY A 14 -11.34 -28.51 17.84
N HIS A 15 -11.89 -27.48 18.47
CA HIS A 15 -13.02 -27.63 19.42
C HIS A 15 -14.28 -28.18 18.74
N VAL A 16 -14.48 -27.91 17.46
CA VAL A 16 -15.61 -28.48 16.70
C VAL A 16 -15.49 -30.01 16.61
N PHE A 17 -14.25 -30.51 16.51
CA PHE A 17 -13.96 -31.94 16.42
C PHE A 17 -14.30 -32.67 17.74
N ILE A 18 -14.16 -32.03 18.90
CA ILE A 18 -14.55 -32.61 20.16
C ILE A 18 -16.05 -32.94 20.12
N GLY A 19 -16.88 -31.99 19.72
CA GLY A 19 -18.32 -32.18 19.67
C GLY A 19 -18.79 -33.26 18.69
N LYS A 20 -18.11 -33.42 17.57
CA LYS A 20 -18.53 -34.33 16.51
C LYS A 20 -17.84 -35.71 16.57
N TYR A 21 -16.56 -35.71 16.94
CA TYR A 21 -15.71 -36.91 16.83
C TYR A 21 -15.14 -37.38 18.18
N ASN A 22 -15.39 -36.61 19.23
CA ASN A 22 -14.77 -36.80 20.56
C ASN A 22 -13.22 -36.82 20.49
N GLN A 23 -12.65 -35.98 19.59
CA GLN A 23 -11.20 -35.85 19.35
C GLN A 23 -10.81 -34.39 19.26
N MET A 24 -9.60 -34.06 19.74
CA MET A 24 -9.04 -32.73 19.64
C MET A 24 -7.82 -32.76 18.69
N LEU A 25 -7.85 -31.94 17.67
CA LEU A 25 -6.70 -31.75 16.77
C LEU A 25 -6.23 -30.30 16.86
N ASN A 26 -4.95 -30.13 17.12
CA ASN A 26 -4.33 -28.82 17.11
C ASN A 26 -4.09 -28.33 15.69
N SER A 27 -4.22 -27.04 15.48
CA SER A 27 -3.99 -26.37 14.22
C SER A 27 -3.06 -25.17 14.45
N SER A 28 -1.77 -25.34 14.14
CA SER A 28 -0.74 -24.32 14.32
C SER A 28 0.26 -24.32 13.16
N GLY A 29 0.95 -23.21 12.97
CA GLY A 29 2.02 -23.06 11.97
C GLY A 29 2.77 -21.76 12.18
N ALA A 30 4.09 -21.79 11.97
CA ALA A 30 4.91 -20.59 11.99
C ALA A 30 4.52 -19.64 10.84
N VAL A 31 4.61 -18.34 11.09
CA VAL A 31 4.51 -17.31 10.06
C VAL A 31 5.88 -16.67 9.89
N THR A 32 6.36 -16.61 8.66
CA THR A 32 7.61 -15.94 8.31
C THR A 32 7.32 -14.71 7.47
N ILE A 33 7.92 -13.58 7.84
CA ILE A 33 7.77 -12.30 7.13
C ILE A 33 9.15 -11.78 6.81
N GLY A 34 9.42 -11.53 5.53
CA GLY A 34 10.66 -11.00 5.02
C GLY A 34 10.86 -9.51 5.33
N SER A 35 11.71 -8.88 4.57
CA SER A 35 12.10 -7.48 4.74
C SER A 35 11.42 -6.56 3.71
N ASN A 36 11.31 -5.26 4.06
CA ASN A 36 10.75 -4.22 3.18
C ASN A 36 9.34 -4.56 2.68
N ILE A 37 8.41 -4.73 3.63
CA ILE A 37 7.02 -5.08 3.33
C ILE A 37 6.09 -3.97 3.81
N TYR A 38 5.19 -3.55 2.93
CA TYR A 38 4.07 -2.69 3.28
C TYR A 38 2.81 -3.54 3.51
N PHE A 39 2.20 -3.36 4.66
CA PHE A 39 0.87 -3.90 4.97
C PHE A 39 -0.15 -2.76 5.01
N GLY A 40 -1.18 -2.86 4.19
CA GLY A 40 -2.35 -2.00 4.27
C GLY A 40 -3.11 -2.16 5.59
N ALA A 41 -4.09 -1.31 5.85
CA ALA A 41 -4.91 -1.40 7.04
C ALA A 41 -5.74 -2.70 7.06
N ASN A 42 -5.99 -3.25 8.28
CA ASN A 42 -6.83 -4.44 8.49
C ASN A 42 -6.34 -5.70 7.74
N VAL A 43 -5.03 -5.91 7.67
CA VAL A 43 -4.47 -7.13 7.10
C VAL A 43 -4.40 -8.24 8.14
N THR A 44 -4.80 -9.44 7.75
CA THR A 44 -4.70 -10.65 8.55
C THR A 44 -3.80 -11.67 7.86
N VAL A 45 -2.81 -12.20 8.57
CA VAL A 45 -1.93 -13.29 8.10
C VAL A 45 -2.22 -14.55 8.89
N LEU A 46 -2.51 -15.65 8.21
CA LEU A 46 -2.82 -16.93 8.85
C LEU A 46 -1.57 -17.79 9.03
N LYS A 47 -1.71 -18.78 9.90
CA LYS A 47 -0.66 -19.74 10.24
C LYS A 47 -0.08 -20.45 9.02
N GLY A 48 1.20 -20.76 9.09
CA GLY A 48 1.92 -21.52 8.05
C GLY A 48 2.30 -20.69 6.82
N VAL A 49 2.04 -19.38 6.81
CA VAL A 49 2.30 -18.49 5.66
C VAL A 49 3.73 -17.96 5.71
N ASN A 50 4.38 -17.92 4.55
CA ASN A 50 5.64 -17.23 4.32
C ASN A 50 5.42 -16.07 3.35
N ILE A 51 5.82 -14.85 3.75
CA ILE A 51 5.82 -13.67 2.90
C ILE A 51 7.27 -13.30 2.61
N GLY A 52 7.62 -13.24 1.34
CA GLY A 52 8.96 -12.89 0.87
C GLY A 52 9.27 -11.40 1.02
N ASP A 53 10.46 -10.99 0.58
CA ASP A 53 10.93 -9.61 0.65
C ASP A 53 10.27 -8.71 -0.40
N ASN A 54 10.27 -7.39 -0.17
CA ASN A 54 9.83 -6.37 -1.13
C ASN A 54 8.38 -6.60 -1.60
N CYS A 55 7.45 -6.75 -0.65
CA CYS A 55 6.04 -7.01 -0.95
C CYS A 55 5.12 -5.86 -0.52
N ILE A 56 4.03 -5.69 -1.25
CA ILE A 56 2.92 -4.81 -0.88
C ILE A 56 1.68 -5.68 -0.68
N ILE A 57 1.12 -5.65 0.53
CA ILE A 57 -0.13 -6.33 0.86
C ILE A 57 -1.24 -5.30 1.03
N GLY A 58 -2.22 -5.33 0.15
CA GLY A 58 -3.33 -4.37 0.13
C GLY A 58 -4.20 -4.42 1.37
N ALA A 59 -4.86 -3.30 1.69
CA ALA A 59 -5.75 -3.18 2.84
C ALA A 59 -6.90 -4.21 2.79
N GLY A 60 -7.35 -4.69 3.96
CA GLY A 60 -8.44 -5.65 4.09
C GLY A 60 -8.09 -7.06 3.62
N SER A 61 -6.82 -7.37 3.38
CA SER A 61 -6.39 -8.67 2.87
C SER A 61 -6.32 -9.74 3.96
N THR A 62 -6.70 -10.98 3.60
CA THR A 62 -6.48 -12.16 4.42
C THR A 62 -5.50 -13.10 3.70
N VAL A 63 -4.25 -13.11 4.18
CA VAL A 63 -3.17 -13.91 3.60
C VAL A 63 -3.26 -15.33 4.12
N THR A 64 -3.64 -16.25 3.25
CA THR A 64 -3.89 -17.67 3.54
C THR A 64 -2.87 -18.61 2.90
N HIS A 65 -2.02 -18.08 2.01
CA HIS A 65 -0.99 -18.80 1.28
C HIS A 65 0.27 -17.95 1.17
N ASP A 66 1.38 -18.58 0.85
CA ASP A 66 2.66 -17.91 0.66
C ASP A 66 2.61 -16.82 -0.40
N ILE A 67 3.34 -15.72 -0.14
CA ILE A 67 3.51 -14.61 -1.07
C ILE A 67 4.99 -14.55 -1.49
N PRO A 68 5.28 -14.73 -2.78
CA PRO A 68 6.65 -14.63 -3.28
C PRO A 68 7.24 -13.23 -3.12
N SER A 69 8.56 -13.14 -3.00
CA SER A 69 9.27 -11.84 -3.00
C SER A 69 8.94 -11.02 -4.26
N GLY A 70 8.95 -9.69 -4.12
CA GLY A 70 8.69 -8.77 -5.23
C GLY A 70 7.25 -8.77 -5.71
N SER A 71 6.28 -9.05 -4.83
CA SER A 71 4.87 -9.18 -5.18
C SER A 71 4.01 -8.05 -4.63
N VAL A 72 3.00 -7.69 -5.39
CA VAL A 72 1.83 -6.93 -4.92
C VAL A 72 0.65 -7.88 -4.83
N ALA A 73 0.09 -8.03 -3.63
CA ALA A 73 -0.99 -8.97 -3.34
C ALA A 73 -2.13 -8.30 -2.59
N ALA A 74 -3.36 -8.69 -2.85
CA ALA A 74 -4.51 -8.18 -2.11
C ALA A 74 -5.71 -9.12 -2.17
N GLY A 75 -6.71 -8.85 -1.33
CA GLY A 75 -8.02 -9.49 -1.33
C GLY A 75 -8.23 -10.50 -0.20
N ASN A 76 -9.42 -11.08 -0.17
CA ASN A 76 -9.82 -12.11 0.79
C ASN A 76 -10.48 -13.27 0.02
N PRO A 77 -9.82 -14.42 -0.16
CA PRO A 77 -8.43 -14.69 0.19
C PRO A 77 -7.43 -13.84 -0.63
N CYS A 78 -6.29 -13.48 -0.02
CA CYS A 78 -5.25 -12.68 -0.65
C CYS A 78 -4.59 -13.46 -1.80
N LYS A 79 -4.42 -12.78 -2.94
CA LYS A 79 -3.75 -13.31 -4.14
C LYS A 79 -2.75 -12.32 -4.69
N VAL A 80 -1.68 -12.80 -5.29
CA VAL A 80 -0.76 -11.97 -6.05
C VAL A 80 -1.51 -11.37 -7.23
N ILE A 81 -1.43 -10.05 -7.38
CA ILE A 81 -2.07 -9.27 -8.45
C ILE A 81 -1.09 -9.00 -9.57
N CYS A 82 0.13 -8.59 -9.23
CA CYS A 82 1.20 -8.28 -10.19
C CYS A 82 2.57 -8.32 -9.49
N SER A 83 3.64 -8.18 -10.26
CA SER A 83 4.97 -7.93 -9.73
C SER A 83 5.08 -6.52 -9.13
N LEU A 84 6.03 -6.33 -8.21
CA LEU A 84 6.34 -5.00 -7.67
C LEU A 84 6.85 -4.07 -8.78
N ASP A 85 7.62 -4.59 -9.74
CA ASP A 85 8.15 -3.81 -10.86
C ASP A 85 7.03 -3.30 -11.78
N ASP A 86 6.05 -4.14 -12.12
CA ASP A 86 4.88 -3.73 -12.90
C ASP A 86 4.05 -2.68 -12.17
N TYR A 87 3.88 -2.87 -10.86
CA TYR A 87 3.18 -1.89 -10.03
C TYR A 87 3.93 -0.57 -9.98
N PHE A 88 5.26 -0.58 -9.80
CA PHE A 88 6.08 0.61 -9.83
C PHE A 88 5.99 1.34 -11.17
N ALA A 89 6.12 0.61 -12.29
CA ALA A 89 5.98 1.19 -13.63
C ALA A 89 4.61 1.86 -13.85
N LYS A 90 3.55 1.26 -13.30
CA LYS A 90 2.21 1.86 -13.31
C LYS A 90 2.17 3.13 -12.45
N ARG A 91 2.73 3.09 -11.22
CA ARG A 91 2.73 4.23 -10.31
C ARG A 91 3.50 5.44 -10.86
N LEU A 92 4.61 5.21 -11.55
CA LEU A 92 5.38 6.27 -12.24
C LEU A 92 4.52 7.09 -13.21
N LYS A 93 3.54 6.47 -13.85
CA LYS A 93 2.65 7.14 -14.82
C LYS A 93 1.47 7.84 -14.15
N VAL A 94 0.99 7.30 -13.05
CA VAL A 94 -0.27 7.72 -12.43
C VAL A 94 -0.06 8.75 -11.31
N ALA A 95 0.98 8.62 -10.50
CA ALA A 95 1.20 9.49 -9.35
C ALA A 95 1.28 10.99 -9.69
N PRO A 96 1.90 11.43 -10.80
CA PRO A 96 1.89 12.84 -11.17
C PRO A 96 0.50 13.38 -11.52
N LEU A 97 -0.34 12.54 -12.13
CA LEU A 97 -1.72 12.93 -12.46
C LEU A 97 -2.56 13.06 -11.20
N GLU A 98 -2.38 12.16 -10.24
CA GLU A 98 -3.04 12.23 -8.93
C GLU A 98 -2.67 13.52 -8.19
N ALA A 99 -1.40 13.91 -8.20
CA ALA A 99 -0.94 15.17 -7.59
C ALA A 99 -1.62 16.39 -8.23
N LYS A 100 -1.74 16.43 -9.56
CA LYS A 100 -2.48 17.48 -10.27
C LYS A 100 -3.97 17.49 -9.90
N ASP A 101 -4.60 16.32 -9.83
CA ASP A 101 -6.00 16.20 -9.46
C ASP A 101 -6.26 16.64 -8.02
N ASN A 102 -5.33 16.43 -7.09
CA ASN A 102 -5.44 16.91 -5.72
C ASN A 102 -5.43 18.44 -5.67
N VAL A 103 -4.49 19.10 -6.38
CA VAL A 103 -4.45 20.58 -6.48
C VAL A 103 -5.72 21.12 -7.13
N ARG A 104 -6.19 20.47 -8.20
CA ARG A 104 -7.43 20.84 -8.90
C ARG A 104 -8.66 20.73 -7.99
N SER A 105 -8.79 19.61 -7.31
CA SER A 105 -9.89 19.35 -6.38
C SER A 105 -9.91 20.35 -5.23
N PHE A 106 -8.74 20.73 -4.73
CA PHE A 106 -8.61 21.78 -3.74
C PHE A 106 -9.10 23.13 -4.27
N TYR A 107 -8.65 23.51 -5.48
CA TYR A 107 -9.12 24.76 -6.11
C TYR A 107 -10.63 24.78 -6.33
N GLN A 108 -11.21 23.68 -6.83
CA GLN A 108 -12.66 23.57 -7.04
C GLN A 108 -13.44 23.72 -5.73
N ARG A 109 -12.89 23.21 -4.63
CA ARG A 109 -13.56 23.25 -3.32
C ARG A 109 -13.46 24.59 -2.62
N TYR A 110 -12.32 25.28 -2.73
CA TYR A 110 -12.01 26.47 -1.93
C TYR A 110 -11.91 27.77 -2.75
N GLY A 111 -11.97 27.74 -4.07
CA GLY A 111 -11.84 28.90 -4.95
C GLY A 111 -10.45 29.54 -4.96
N ARG A 112 -9.44 28.86 -4.39
CA ARG A 112 -8.04 29.27 -4.36
C ARG A 112 -7.13 28.05 -4.46
N TYR A 113 -5.88 28.27 -4.81
CA TYR A 113 -4.86 27.23 -4.76
C TYR A 113 -4.44 26.95 -3.30
N PRO A 114 -3.99 25.69 -3.00
CA PRO A 114 -3.52 25.36 -1.67
C PRO A 114 -2.25 26.14 -1.30
N TYR A 115 -2.00 26.32 -0.03
CA TYR A 115 -0.68 26.70 0.49
C TYR A 115 0.19 25.45 0.62
N GLU A 116 1.52 25.63 0.68
CA GLU A 116 2.49 24.55 0.78
C GLU A 116 2.18 23.57 1.94
N ASN A 117 1.81 24.09 3.09
CA ASN A 117 1.48 23.30 4.27
C ASN A 117 0.11 22.58 4.22
N GLU A 118 -0.67 22.80 3.17
CA GLU A 118 -1.96 22.12 2.95
C GLU A 118 -1.83 20.90 2.02
N LEU A 119 -0.63 20.64 1.47
CA LEU A 119 -0.30 19.54 0.56
C LEU A 119 0.79 18.66 1.17
N SER A 120 0.48 17.94 2.23
CA SER A 120 1.48 17.14 2.97
C SER A 120 1.99 15.91 2.19
N GLU A 121 1.16 15.32 1.34
CA GLU A 121 1.54 14.12 0.56
C GLU A 121 2.32 14.51 -0.71
N GLU A 122 2.05 15.68 -1.27
CA GLU A 122 2.69 16.20 -2.47
C GLU A 122 4.05 16.87 -2.19
N SER A 123 4.41 17.10 -0.94
CA SER A 123 5.69 17.71 -0.56
C SER A 123 6.91 16.98 -1.13
N ILE A 124 6.80 15.67 -1.36
CA ILE A 124 7.84 14.85 -2.02
C ILE A 124 8.24 15.39 -3.40
N TYR A 125 7.37 16.13 -4.09
CA TYR A 125 7.67 16.69 -5.42
C TYR A 125 8.61 17.90 -5.38
N TYR A 126 8.70 18.62 -4.26
CA TYR A 126 9.45 19.88 -4.15
C TYR A 126 10.30 20.03 -2.90
N ASP A 127 10.17 19.17 -1.91
CA ASP A 127 10.79 19.30 -0.58
C ASP A 127 12.26 18.82 -0.52
N GLY A 128 12.92 18.76 -1.66
CA GLY A 128 14.39 18.65 -1.69
C GLY A 128 14.97 17.27 -1.42
N GLN A 129 14.20 16.18 -1.48
CA GLN A 129 14.73 14.81 -1.52
C GLN A 129 14.99 14.35 -2.98
N PRO A 130 16.02 14.90 -3.64
CA PRO A 130 16.16 14.81 -5.10
C PRO A 130 16.39 13.40 -5.64
N ASN A 131 16.65 12.43 -4.76
CA ASN A 131 17.00 11.06 -5.13
C ASN A 131 15.80 10.09 -5.11
N LEU A 132 14.66 10.51 -4.59
CA LEU A 132 13.50 9.64 -4.44
C LEU A 132 12.51 9.73 -5.60
N LEU A 133 12.57 10.80 -6.41
CA LEU A 133 11.68 10.95 -7.56
C LEU A 133 12.44 10.81 -8.88
N PRO A 134 11.86 10.07 -9.84
CA PRO A 134 12.41 10.00 -11.19
C PRO A 134 12.22 11.32 -11.93
N PRO A 135 13.12 11.69 -12.89
CA PRO A 135 12.83 12.75 -13.83
C PRO A 135 11.55 12.44 -14.64
N PRO A 136 10.73 13.42 -15.04
CA PRO A 136 10.91 14.87 -14.95
C PRO A 136 10.25 15.51 -13.71
N TYR A 137 9.80 14.73 -12.73
CA TYR A 137 8.92 15.18 -11.65
C TYR A 137 9.66 15.79 -10.46
N LYS A 138 10.82 16.41 -10.70
CA LYS A 138 11.59 17.12 -9.66
C LYS A 138 11.37 18.61 -9.81
N PHE A 139 10.73 19.20 -8.83
CA PHE A 139 10.54 20.64 -8.77
C PHE A 139 11.52 21.23 -7.75
N THR A 140 12.01 22.44 -8.03
CA THR A 140 12.98 23.14 -7.16
C THR A 140 12.30 23.90 -6.04
N SER A 141 10.99 24.13 -6.12
CA SER A 141 10.18 24.81 -5.14
C SER A 141 8.71 24.44 -5.28
N TYR A 142 7.94 24.76 -4.23
CA TYR A 142 6.50 24.64 -4.25
C TYR A 142 5.85 25.44 -5.39
N GLU A 143 6.32 26.66 -5.66
CA GLU A 143 5.80 27.51 -6.74
C GLU A 143 5.95 26.82 -8.09
N SER A 144 7.14 26.24 -8.38
CA SER A 144 7.36 25.54 -9.65
C SER A 144 6.50 24.28 -9.81
N PHE A 145 6.24 23.57 -8.71
CA PHE A 145 5.29 22.45 -8.69
C PHE A 145 3.87 22.93 -8.95
N LEU A 146 3.46 24.00 -8.27
CA LEU A 146 2.10 24.54 -8.42
C LEU A 146 1.84 25.06 -9.84
N ASP A 147 2.82 25.73 -10.46
CA ASP A 147 2.71 26.23 -11.84
C ASP A 147 2.59 25.05 -12.82
N TRP A 148 3.36 23.99 -12.63
CA TRP A 148 3.19 22.76 -13.42
C TRP A 148 1.80 22.13 -13.25
N CYS A 149 1.22 22.18 -12.04
CA CYS A 149 -0.15 21.72 -11.83
C CYS A 149 -1.18 22.56 -12.58
N LYS A 150 -0.97 23.88 -12.67
CA LYS A 150 -1.89 24.82 -13.34
C LYS A 150 -1.89 24.68 -14.88
N GLU A 151 -0.73 24.38 -15.50
CA GLU A 151 -0.60 24.25 -16.97
C GLU A 151 -1.54 23.21 -17.59
N SER A 152 -2.05 22.26 -16.81
CA SER A 152 -2.97 21.20 -17.28
C SER A 152 -4.45 21.51 -17.05
N ILE A 153 -4.76 22.68 -16.50
CA ILE A 153 -6.16 23.13 -16.22
C ILE A 153 -6.72 23.92 -17.41
N SER A 154 -5.89 24.21 -18.39
CA SER A 154 -6.22 25.04 -19.56
C SER A 154 -6.68 24.26 -20.80
N GLU A 155 -6.85 22.94 -20.72
CA GLU A 155 -7.46 22.08 -21.73
C GLU A 155 -8.75 21.44 -21.17
#